data_3f5a1d6fee312cfb248fd2183bd2dccc
#
_entry.id   3f5a1d6fee312cfb248fd2183bd2dccc
#
_cell.length_a   1.000
_cell.length_b   1.000
_cell.length_c   1.000
_cell.angle_alpha   90.00
_cell.angle_beta   90.00
_cell.angle_gamma   90.00
#
_symmetry.space_group_name_H-M   'P 1'
#
loop_
_entity.id
_entity.type
_entity.pdbx_description
1 polymer ?
#
loop_
_entity_poly.entity_id
_entity_poly.type
_entity_poly.pdbx_seq_one_letter_code
_entity_poly.pdbx_strand_id
1 'polypeptide(L)'
;NSWSQIDVQLQRRFDLIPNFVETVKAYASHESETFEKIASLRTSWANANTVAQKANLDEQLSTALKTIMAVSENYPELKANQNFSELSEELRNTENKISFARQFYNDTVTMYNTKLQLFPTNIIASIFHFEPKDLFTVDNDETRKNVKVDFGK
;
A
#
# COMPACT_ATOMS: atom_id res chain seq x y z
N ASN A 1 13.33 5.33 -10.64
CA ASN A 1 12.95 6.32 -9.65
C ASN A 1 12.33 5.63 -8.42
N SER A 2 12.27 6.35 -7.30
CA SER A 2 11.83 5.75 -6.03
C SER A 2 10.38 5.30 -6.04
N TRP A 3 9.52 6.02 -6.74
CA TRP A 3 8.11 5.61 -6.86
C TRP A 3 7.97 4.30 -7.62
N SER A 4 8.76 4.12 -8.69
CA SER A 4 8.72 2.88 -9.48
C SER A 4 9.05 1.66 -8.62
N GLN A 5 9.98 1.80 -7.68
CA GLN A 5 10.34 0.69 -6.78
C GLN A 5 9.17 0.29 -5.89
N ILE A 6 8.43 1.27 -5.39
CA ILE A 6 7.22 0.99 -4.61
C ILE A 6 6.17 0.33 -5.50
N ASP A 7 5.93 0.91 -6.67
CA ASP A 7 4.87 0.45 -7.56
C ASP A 7 5.07 -1.00 -7.98
N VAL A 8 6.31 -1.42 -8.26
CA VAL A 8 6.62 -2.81 -8.58
C VAL A 8 6.21 -3.75 -7.45
N GLN A 9 6.51 -3.38 -6.21
CA GLN A 9 6.17 -4.22 -5.06
C GLN A 9 4.66 -4.22 -4.77
N LEU A 10 4.00 -3.10 -4.96
CA LEU A 10 2.55 -3.03 -4.82
C LEU A 10 1.85 -3.90 -5.88
N GLN A 11 2.34 -3.86 -7.11
CA GLN A 11 1.80 -4.70 -8.17
C GLN A 11 2.02 -6.18 -7.87
N ARG A 12 3.19 -6.55 -7.38
CA ARG A 12 3.48 -7.93 -6.98
C ARG A 12 2.52 -8.40 -5.89
N ARG A 13 2.29 -7.56 -4.90
CA ARG A 13 1.35 -7.86 -3.82
C ARG A 13 -0.07 -8.07 -4.37
N PHE A 14 -0.48 -7.18 -5.25
CA PHE A 14 -1.78 -7.28 -5.90
C PHE A 14 -1.92 -8.60 -6.66
N ASP A 15 -0.86 -9.02 -7.36
CA ASP A 15 -0.88 -10.24 -8.16
C ASP A 15 -0.91 -11.52 -7.31
N LEU A 16 -0.37 -11.47 -6.09
CA LEU A 16 -0.36 -12.62 -5.18
C LEU A 16 -1.70 -12.86 -4.50
N ILE A 17 -2.53 -11.82 -4.39
CA ILE A 17 -3.76 -11.89 -3.60
C ILE A 17 -4.77 -12.92 -4.10
N PRO A 18 -5.06 -13.05 -5.42
CA PRO A 18 -6.04 -14.04 -5.86
C PRO A 18 -5.70 -15.46 -5.42
N ASN A 19 -4.46 -15.86 -5.57
CA ASN A 19 -4.00 -17.19 -5.15
C ASN A 19 -4.11 -17.37 -3.64
N PHE A 20 -3.73 -16.34 -2.90
CA PHE A 20 -3.81 -16.38 -1.45
C PHE A 20 -5.26 -16.54 -0.97
N VAL A 21 -6.16 -15.75 -1.53
CA VAL A 21 -7.59 -15.80 -1.18
C VAL A 21 -8.19 -17.15 -1.52
N GLU A 22 -7.89 -17.70 -2.70
CA GLU A 22 -8.39 -19.01 -3.10
C GLU A 22 -7.92 -20.11 -2.15
N THR A 23 -6.66 -20.07 -1.74
CA THR A 23 -6.11 -21.02 -0.80
C THR A 23 -6.81 -20.94 0.55
N VAL A 24 -7.03 -19.72 1.05
CA VAL A 24 -7.67 -19.52 2.35
C VAL A 24 -9.15 -19.91 2.30
N LYS A 25 -9.86 -19.58 1.22
CA LYS A 25 -11.27 -19.93 1.05
C LYS A 25 -11.54 -21.42 1.14
N ALA A 26 -10.60 -22.23 0.71
CA ALA A 26 -10.75 -23.68 0.75
C ALA A 26 -10.91 -24.20 2.19
N TYR A 27 -10.42 -23.46 3.17
CA TYR A 27 -10.43 -23.87 4.58
C TYR A 27 -11.29 -22.98 5.46
N ALA A 28 -11.47 -21.71 5.10
CA ALA A 28 -12.09 -20.71 5.94
C ALA A 28 -13.20 -19.96 5.18
N SER A 29 -14.12 -20.71 4.59
CA SER A 29 -15.19 -20.15 3.77
C SER A 29 -16.17 -19.25 4.55
N HIS A 30 -16.18 -19.34 5.87
CA HIS A 30 -17.08 -18.53 6.70
C HIS A 30 -16.63 -17.07 6.83
N GLU A 31 -15.44 -16.74 6.34
CA GLU A 31 -14.90 -15.39 6.43
C GLU A 31 -15.24 -14.55 5.20
N SER A 32 -16.47 -14.68 4.71
CA SER A 32 -16.92 -14.05 3.46
C SER A 32 -16.80 -12.53 3.49
N GLU A 33 -17.04 -11.90 4.64
CA GLU A 33 -16.96 -10.46 4.77
C GLU A 33 -15.54 -9.93 4.48
N THR A 34 -14.54 -10.61 5.01
CA THR A 34 -13.14 -10.25 4.76
C THR A 34 -12.78 -10.45 3.29
N PHE A 35 -13.23 -11.54 2.67
CA PHE A 35 -12.97 -11.80 1.28
C PHE A 35 -13.63 -10.78 0.36
N GLU A 36 -14.86 -10.38 0.69
CA GLU A 36 -15.56 -9.33 -0.05
C GLU A 36 -14.82 -8.00 0.02
N LYS A 37 -14.29 -7.66 1.19
CA LYS A 37 -13.51 -6.45 1.37
C LYS A 37 -12.24 -6.48 0.52
N ILE A 38 -11.54 -7.60 0.47
CA ILE A 38 -10.34 -7.74 -0.35
C ILE A 38 -10.69 -7.60 -1.83
N ALA A 39 -11.78 -8.22 -2.27
CA ALA A 39 -12.23 -8.10 -3.67
C ALA A 39 -12.55 -6.64 -4.02
N SER A 40 -13.21 -5.93 -3.12
CA SER A 40 -13.53 -4.51 -3.29
C SER A 40 -12.25 -3.66 -3.37
N LEU A 41 -11.27 -3.94 -2.52
CA LEU A 41 -10.00 -3.22 -2.51
C LEU A 41 -9.22 -3.45 -3.81
N ARG A 42 -9.28 -4.67 -4.35
CA ARG A 42 -8.64 -4.97 -5.64
C ARG A 42 -9.26 -4.16 -6.77
N THR A 43 -10.59 -4.05 -6.78
CA THR A 43 -11.29 -3.24 -7.78
C THR A 43 -10.90 -1.77 -7.66
N SER A 44 -10.87 -1.25 -6.44
CA SER A 44 -10.46 0.12 -6.19
C SER A 44 -9.01 0.37 -6.61
N TRP A 45 -8.14 -0.60 -6.39
CA TRP A 45 -6.74 -0.52 -6.79
C TRP A 45 -6.60 -0.33 -8.29
N ALA A 46 -7.36 -1.09 -9.07
CA ALA A 46 -7.32 -1.00 -10.52
C ALA A 46 -7.68 0.40 -11.03
N ASN A 47 -8.44 1.16 -10.25
CA ASN A 47 -8.89 2.50 -10.62
C ASN A 47 -8.10 3.61 -9.91
N ALA A 48 -7.11 3.27 -9.09
CA ALA A 48 -6.34 4.26 -8.35
C ALA A 48 -5.29 4.90 -9.25
N ASN A 49 -5.22 6.24 -9.23
CA ASN A 49 -4.34 7.00 -10.12
C ASN A 49 -3.30 7.84 -9.36
N THR A 50 -3.52 8.14 -8.09
CA THR A 50 -2.62 9.01 -7.33
C THR A 50 -1.85 8.23 -6.28
N VAL A 51 -0.71 8.79 -5.86
CA VAL A 51 0.09 8.22 -4.77
C VAL A 51 -0.74 8.11 -3.50
N ALA A 52 -1.52 9.15 -3.18
CA ALA A 52 -2.34 9.15 -1.98
C ALA A 52 -3.40 8.05 -2.01
N GLN A 53 -4.06 7.85 -3.15
CA GLN A 53 -5.05 6.78 -3.30
C GLN A 53 -4.41 5.41 -3.11
N LYS A 54 -3.26 5.19 -3.74
CA LYS A 54 -2.55 3.91 -3.63
C LYS A 54 -2.06 3.66 -2.22
N ALA A 55 -1.56 4.68 -1.53
CA ALA A 55 -1.13 4.55 -0.14
C ALA A 55 -2.29 4.13 0.76
N ASN A 56 -3.45 4.75 0.58
CA ASN A 56 -4.64 4.43 1.36
C ASN A 56 -5.09 2.99 1.13
N LEU A 57 -5.15 2.56 -0.13
CA LEU A 57 -5.58 1.20 -0.47
C LEU A 57 -4.57 0.16 0.02
N ASP A 58 -3.29 0.46 -0.05
CA ASP A 58 -2.25 -0.42 0.46
C ASP A 58 -2.41 -0.65 1.96
N GLU A 59 -2.69 0.39 2.72
CA GLU A 59 -2.90 0.26 4.16
C GLU A 59 -4.14 -0.58 4.48
N GLN A 60 -5.23 -0.35 3.78
CA GLN A 60 -6.45 -1.13 3.97
C GLN A 60 -6.23 -2.60 3.61
N LEU A 61 -5.49 -2.85 2.54
CA LEU A 61 -5.17 -4.20 2.10
C LEU A 61 -4.28 -4.91 3.12
N SER A 62 -3.28 -4.22 3.65
CA SER A 62 -2.44 -4.76 4.72
C SER A 62 -3.26 -5.19 5.92
N THR A 63 -4.21 -4.37 6.33
CA THR A 63 -5.08 -4.67 7.46
C THR A 63 -5.94 -5.91 7.19
N ALA A 64 -6.52 -5.99 5.99
CA ALA A 64 -7.34 -7.14 5.61
C ALA A 64 -6.52 -8.43 5.57
N LEU A 65 -5.31 -8.39 5.05
CA LEU A 65 -4.43 -9.56 4.99
C LEU A 65 -4.01 -10.00 6.39
N LYS A 66 -3.75 -9.05 7.29
CA LYS A 66 -3.44 -9.39 8.69
C LYS A 66 -4.63 -10.05 9.38
N THR A 67 -5.84 -9.62 9.07
CA THR A 67 -7.05 -10.24 9.59
C THR A 67 -7.14 -11.70 9.14
N ILE A 68 -6.88 -11.99 7.87
CA ILE A 68 -6.86 -13.36 7.37
C ILE A 68 -5.79 -14.19 8.06
N MET A 69 -4.61 -13.63 8.24
CA MET A 69 -3.52 -14.35 8.92
C MET A 69 -3.87 -14.67 10.36
N ALA A 70 -4.55 -13.76 11.05
CA ALA A 70 -5.03 -14.01 12.41
C ALA A 70 -6.10 -15.09 12.42
N VAL A 71 -7.02 -15.07 11.45
CA VAL A 71 -8.07 -16.09 11.31
C VAL A 71 -7.47 -17.47 11.09
N SER A 72 -6.36 -17.55 10.34
CA SER A 72 -5.72 -18.83 10.04
C SER A 72 -5.29 -19.60 11.30
N GLU A 73 -5.11 -18.90 12.41
CA GLU A 73 -4.77 -19.55 13.70
C GLU A 73 -5.88 -20.50 14.16
N ASN A 74 -7.10 -20.28 13.72
CA ASN A 74 -8.24 -21.14 14.06
C ASN A 74 -8.45 -22.29 13.07
N TYR A 75 -7.60 -22.40 12.05
CA TYR A 75 -7.69 -23.41 11.01
C TYR A 75 -6.35 -24.12 10.84
N PRO A 76 -6.08 -25.14 11.71
CA PRO A 76 -4.77 -25.82 11.70
C PRO A 76 -4.41 -26.41 10.33
N GLU A 77 -5.40 -26.91 9.58
CA GLU A 77 -5.16 -27.49 8.26
C GLU A 77 -4.69 -26.43 7.27
N LEU A 78 -5.23 -25.22 7.37
CA LEU A 78 -4.79 -24.10 6.55
C LEU A 78 -3.34 -23.73 6.87
N LYS A 79 -3.01 -23.63 8.15
CA LYS A 79 -1.64 -23.32 8.56
C LYS A 79 -0.63 -24.37 8.10
N ALA A 80 -1.06 -25.61 8.00
CA ALA A 80 -0.21 -26.69 7.53
C ALA A 80 -0.11 -26.78 6.00
N ASN A 81 -0.94 -26.02 5.28
CA ASN A 81 -0.95 -26.04 3.81
C ASN A 81 0.29 -25.33 3.29
N GLN A 82 1.01 -26.01 2.39
CA GLN A 82 2.25 -25.46 1.85
C GLN A 82 2.05 -24.22 1.00
N ASN A 83 0.99 -24.18 0.18
CA ASN A 83 0.69 -23.00 -0.60
C ASN A 83 0.40 -21.79 0.27
N PHE A 84 -0.35 -21.99 1.35
CA PHE A 84 -0.63 -20.91 2.28
C PHE A 84 0.66 -20.39 2.91
N SER A 85 1.53 -21.28 3.33
CA SER A 85 2.80 -20.91 3.95
C SER A 85 3.69 -20.12 3.00
N GLU A 86 3.82 -20.59 1.76
CA GLU A 86 4.65 -19.92 0.75
C GLU A 86 4.08 -18.56 0.36
N LEU A 87 2.77 -18.48 0.15
CA LEU A 87 2.13 -17.22 -0.22
C LEU A 87 2.17 -16.21 0.91
N SER A 88 1.97 -16.68 2.15
CA SER A 88 2.08 -15.82 3.34
C SER A 88 3.47 -15.22 3.46
N GLU A 89 4.49 -16.01 3.21
CA GLU A 89 5.87 -15.55 3.26
C GLU A 89 6.16 -14.55 2.17
N GLU A 90 5.69 -14.81 0.94
CA GLU A 90 5.87 -13.85 -0.15
C GLU A 90 5.15 -12.54 0.12
N LEU A 91 3.95 -12.59 0.69
CA LEU A 91 3.21 -11.40 1.05
C LEU A 91 3.94 -10.60 2.14
N ARG A 92 4.53 -11.28 3.13
CA ARG A 92 5.35 -10.60 4.13
C ARG A 92 6.58 -9.96 3.51
N ASN A 93 7.22 -10.64 2.58
CA ASN A 93 8.38 -10.10 1.89
C ASN A 93 8.03 -8.86 1.09
N THR A 94 6.89 -8.87 0.37
CA THR A 94 6.45 -7.67 -0.35
C THR A 94 6.12 -6.53 0.60
N GLU A 95 5.50 -6.83 1.75
CA GLU A 95 5.20 -5.81 2.74
C GLU A 95 6.47 -5.16 3.28
N ASN A 96 7.48 -5.96 3.60
CA ASN A 96 8.75 -5.44 4.07
C ASN A 96 9.43 -4.57 3.01
N LYS A 97 9.41 -5.01 1.75
CA LYS A 97 9.99 -4.25 0.64
C LYS A 97 9.21 -2.96 0.39
N ILE A 98 7.89 -3.00 0.49
CA ILE A 98 7.05 -1.81 0.36
C ILE A 98 7.39 -0.81 1.45
N SER A 99 7.48 -1.27 2.68
CA SER A 99 7.81 -0.42 3.82
C SER A 99 9.16 0.27 3.63
N PHE A 100 10.17 -0.50 3.20
CA PHE A 100 11.51 0.02 2.97
C PHE A 100 11.53 1.02 1.81
N ALA A 101 10.90 0.67 0.69
CA ALA A 101 10.86 1.54 -0.48
C ALA A 101 10.04 2.80 -0.21
N ARG A 102 9.01 2.69 0.60
CA ARG A 102 8.18 3.82 0.99
C ARG A 102 8.97 4.84 1.79
N GLN A 103 9.79 4.37 2.72
CA GLN A 103 10.65 5.26 3.49
C GLN A 103 11.64 5.98 2.58
N PHE A 104 12.26 5.26 1.68
CA PHE A 104 13.18 5.84 0.71
C PHE A 104 12.51 6.90 -0.17
N TYR A 105 11.31 6.59 -0.66
CA TYR A 105 10.53 7.53 -1.48
C TYR A 105 10.21 8.80 -0.69
N ASN A 106 9.73 8.65 0.54
CA ASN A 106 9.36 9.78 1.38
C ASN A 106 10.57 10.65 1.70
N ASP A 107 11.71 10.04 1.97
CA ASP A 107 12.95 10.79 2.21
C ASP A 107 13.34 11.61 0.97
N THR A 108 13.24 11.00 -0.20
CA THR A 108 13.54 11.67 -1.47
C THR A 108 12.60 12.85 -1.70
N VAL A 109 11.30 12.66 -1.48
CA VAL A 109 10.30 13.72 -1.64
C VAL A 109 10.54 14.84 -0.65
N THR A 110 10.87 14.51 0.59
CA THR A 110 11.16 15.50 1.62
C THR A 110 12.37 16.34 1.23
N MET A 111 13.41 15.72 0.72
CA MET A 111 14.59 16.46 0.25
C MET A 111 14.23 17.40 -0.90
N TYR A 112 13.43 16.91 -1.85
CA TYR A 112 12.98 17.72 -2.98
C TYR A 112 12.18 18.92 -2.49
N ASN A 113 11.20 18.70 -1.63
CA ASN A 113 10.35 19.76 -1.10
C ASN A 113 11.15 20.76 -0.27
N THR A 114 12.12 20.30 0.48
CA THR A 114 13.02 21.17 1.26
C THR A 114 13.80 22.09 0.32
N LYS A 115 14.34 21.55 -0.75
CA LYS A 115 15.10 22.34 -1.72
C LYS A 115 14.23 23.42 -2.38
N LEU A 116 12.95 23.16 -2.58
CA LEU A 116 12.03 24.16 -3.11
C LEU A 116 11.85 25.35 -2.17
N GLN A 117 12.09 25.14 -0.88
CA GLN A 117 11.93 26.19 0.16
C GLN A 117 13.21 26.95 0.43
N LEU A 118 14.38 26.47 -0.04
CA LEU A 118 15.66 27.09 0.24
C LEU A 118 16.03 28.13 -0.82
N PHE A 119 16.60 29.25 -0.34
CA PHE A 119 17.20 30.26 -1.22
C PHE A 119 18.60 29.82 -1.63
N PRO A 120 19.04 29.97 -2.91
CA PRO A 120 18.27 30.56 -4.01
C PRO A 120 17.36 29.56 -4.74
N THR A 121 17.30 28.31 -4.29
CA THR A 121 16.58 27.24 -4.97
C THR A 121 15.08 27.56 -5.09
N ASN A 122 14.49 28.15 -4.06
CA ASN A 122 13.06 28.49 -4.09
C ASN A 122 12.73 29.54 -5.16
N ILE A 123 13.65 30.45 -5.45
CA ILE A 123 13.47 31.45 -6.52
C ILE A 123 13.46 30.75 -7.88
N ILE A 124 14.43 29.83 -8.09
CA ILE A 124 14.52 29.06 -9.31
C ILE A 124 13.26 28.22 -9.53
N ALA A 125 12.79 27.55 -8.47
CA ALA A 125 11.58 26.73 -8.53
C ALA A 125 10.35 27.58 -8.87
N SER A 126 10.25 28.79 -8.31
CA SER A 126 9.16 29.72 -8.61
C SER A 126 9.16 30.13 -10.09
N ILE A 127 10.35 30.41 -10.64
CA ILE A 127 10.49 30.84 -12.04
C ILE A 127 10.06 29.71 -12.97
N PHE A 128 10.44 28.47 -12.67
CA PHE A 128 10.15 27.30 -13.50
C PHE A 128 8.90 26.53 -13.08
N HIS A 129 8.15 27.03 -12.12
CA HIS A 129 6.91 26.44 -11.65
C HIS A 129 7.04 25.00 -11.16
N PHE A 130 8.12 24.67 -10.48
CA PHE A 130 8.26 23.39 -9.79
C PHE A 130 7.36 23.37 -8.55
N GLU A 131 6.71 22.25 -8.31
CA GLU A 131 5.77 22.09 -7.21
C GLU A 131 6.19 21.00 -6.23
N PRO A 132 5.84 21.13 -4.93
CA PRO A 132 6.07 20.05 -3.98
C PRO A 132 5.34 18.77 -4.38
N LYS A 133 5.89 17.63 -3.99
CA LYS A 133 5.32 16.32 -4.28
C LYS A 133 4.65 15.72 -3.05
N ASP A 134 3.66 14.87 -3.30
CA ASP A 134 2.94 14.16 -2.25
C ASP A 134 3.83 13.11 -1.58
N LEU A 135 3.70 12.98 -0.28
CA LEU A 135 4.33 11.89 0.47
C LEU A 135 3.47 10.63 0.40
N PHE A 136 4.13 9.48 0.51
CA PHE A 136 3.43 8.21 0.61
C PHE A 136 3.15 7.96 2.09
N THR A 137 2.07 8.57 2.59
CA THR A 137 1.65 8.46 3.99
C THR A 137 0.18 8.10 4.06
N VAL A 138 -0.15 7.32 5.09
CA VAL A 138 -1.53 6.97 5.38
C VAL A 138 -1.75 7.15 6.87
N ASP A 139 -2.64 8.08 7.22
CA ASP A 139 -3.05 8.31 8.59
C ASP A 139 -4.36 7.56 8.86
N ASN A 140 -5.08 7.93 9.91
CA ASN A 140 -6.41 7.38 10.14
C ASN A 140 -7.39 7.93 9.10
N ASP A 141 -8.58 7.35 9.04
CA ASP A 141 -9.56 7.68 8.00
C ASP A 141 -9.96 9.14 7.98
N GLU A 142 -10.17 9.72 9.15
CA GLU A 142 -10.60 11.11 9.26
C GLU A 142 -9.50 12.05 8.78
N THR A 143 -8.29 11.78 9.21
CA THR A 143 -7.13 12.55 8.79
C THR A 143 -6.94 12.47 7.29
N ARG A 144 -7.14 11.31 6.70
CA ARG A 144 -7.02 11.14 5.26
C ARG A 144 -8.06 11.96 4.50
N LYS A 145 -9.29 12.04 4.99
CA LYS A 145 -10.31 12.85 4.36
C LYS A 145 -9.93 14.31 4.32
N ASN A 146 -9.34 14.80 5.40
CA ASN A 146 -8.88 16.17 5.47
C ASN A 146 -7.65 16.40 4.59
N VAL A 147 -6.73 15.46 4.59
CA VAL A 147 -5.49 15.55 3.83
C VAL A 147 -5.76 15.50 2.34
N LYS A 148 -6.78 14.81 1.87
CA LYS A 148 -7.15 14.84 0.47
C LYS A 148 -7.48 16.24 -0.02
N VAL A 149 -8.12 17.04 0.81
CA VAL A 149 -8.39 18.44 0.50
C VAL A 149 -7.09 19.22 0.42
N ASP A 150 -6.18 18.94 1.34
CA ASP A 150 -4.90 19.64 1.42
C ASP A 150 -3.95 19.23 0.29
N PHE A 151 -3.99 17.98 -0.14
CA PHE A 151 -3.16 17.50 -1.24
C PHE A 151 -3.48 18.21 -2.55
N GLY A 152 -4.69 18.71 -2.71
CA GLY A 152 -5.09 19.46 -3.88
C GLY A 152 -4.50 20.86 -3.94
N LYS A 153 -3.81 21.24 -2.93
CA LYS A 153 -3.20 22.56 -2.85
C LYS A 153 -1.74 22.53 -3.20
#